data_5e181174e5f26897347fc2cf3d17ac3c
#
_entry.id   5e181174e5f26897347fc2cf3d17ac3c
#
_cell.length_a   1.000
_cell.length_b   1.000
_cell.length_c   1.000
_cell.angle_alpha   90.00
_cell.angle_beta   90.00
_cell.angle_gamma   90.00
#
_symmetry.space_group_name_H-M   'P 1'
#
loop_
_entity.id
_entity.type
_entity.pdbx_description
1 polymer ?
#
loop_
_entity_poly.entity_id
_entity_poly.type
_entity_poly.pdbx_seq_one_letter_code
_entity_poly.pdbx_strand_id
1 'polypeptide(L)'
;MWFMHALNAKQPIAMRPERQATHSSTPFYTVEITQHALKGQKLLAQGNALGINDIQLTPCKGKSFKIMAQSLSKIYIHLIFHIKSTSPKIRENDLGRLHQYIGKLVKTSGCTEIKAGGIGDHVHVLFILSKDVTISQIVEEIKRNSSRWIKDFDPVYYRFFAWQGGYAAYSISQSVVDKTLQYIDNQKEHHARHSFAEEYKAFLDLYKVEYDEKFVFRD
;
A
#
# COMPACT_ATOMS: atom_id res chain seq x y z
N MET A 1 23.90 5.61 -3.53
CA MET A 1 24.77 5.21 -2.41
C MET A 1 24.29 5.78 -1.07
N TRP A 2 23.94 7.04 -0.96
CA TRP A 2 23.49 7.67 0.29
C TRP A 2 22.22 7.07 0.91
N PHE A 3 21.20 6.77 0.11
CA PHE A 3 19.96 6.15 0.55
C PHE A 3 20.18 4.71 1.03
N MET A 4 21.05 3.96 0.35
CA MET A 4 21.41 2.59 0.70
C MET A 4 22.21 2.52 2.01
N HIS A 5 23.09 3.49 2.27
CA HIS A 5 23.81 3.59 3.55
C HIS A 5 22.89 3.93 4.72
N ALA A 6 21.87 4.76 4.50
CA ALA A 6 20.93 5.15 5.55
C ALA A 6 19.99 4.00 5.99
N LEU A 7 19.71 3.03 5.10
CA LEU A 7 18.93 1.84 5.45
C LEU A 7 19.78 0.74 6.13
N ASN A 8 21.10 0.74 5.89
CA ASN A 8 22.02 -0.26 6.43
C ASN A 8 22.72 0.16 7.73
N ALA A 9 22.41 1.31 8.29
CA ALA A 9 22.90 1.70 9.61
C ALA A 9 22.24 0.80 10.67
N LYS A 10 22.86 -0.36 10.92
CA LYS A 10 22.61 -1.18 12.11
C LYS A 10 22.91 -0.30 13.33
N GLN A 11 21.88 0.19 13.98
CA GLN A 11 22.08 0.67 15.36
C GLN A 11 22.50 -0.54 16.20
N PRO A 12 23.58 -0.45 16.99
CA PRO A 12 23.91 -1.51 17.93
C PRO A 12 22.75 -1.63 18.91
N ILE A 13 22.18 -2.83 18.96
CA ILE A 13 21.22 -3.21 20.01
C ILE A 13 22.00 -3.13 21.31
N ALA A 14 21.78 -2.08 22.08
CA ALA A 14 22.28 -2.00 23.45
C ALA A 14 21.64 -3.16 24.22
N MET A 15 22.45 -4.13 24.61
CA MET A 15 22.05 -5.20 25.54
C MET A 15 21.58 -4.52 26.83
N ARG A 16 20.29 -4.63 27.12
CA ARG A 16 19.76 -4.31 28.44
C ARG A 16 20.25 -5.39 29.40
N PRO A 17 20.76 -5.04 30.58
CA PRO A 17 21.08 -6.02 31.62
C PRO A 17 19.80 -6.75 32.05
N GLU A 18 19.92 -8.06 32.21
CA GLU A 18 18.89 -8.94 32.75
C GLU A 18 18.41 -8.40 34.11
N ARG A 19 17.14 -8.03 34.18
CA ARG A 19 16.49 -7.83 35.48
C ARG A 19 15.97 -9.16 35.98
N GLN A 20 16.49 -9.55 37.13
CA GLN A 20 16.00 -10.68 37.91
C GLN A 20 14.45 -10.59 38.07
N ALA A 21 13.78 -11.68 37.75
CA ALA A 21 12.36 -11.83 37.95
C ALA A 21 12.03 -11.89 39.43
N THR A 22 11.46 -10.82 39.95
CA THR A 22 10.73 -10.87 41.20
C THR A 22 9.27 -11.23 40.87
N HIS A 23 8.79 -12.34 41.41
CA HIS A 23 7.41 -12.74 41.37
C HIS A 23 6.51 -11.66 41.98
N SER A 24 5.77 -10.95 41.13
CA SER A 24 4.66 -10.12 41.54
C SER A 24 3.43 -10.64 40.79
N SER A 25 2.55 -11.27 41.55
CA SER A 25 1.23 -11.74 41.13
C SER A 25 0.37 -10.53 40.68
N THR A 26 0.20 -10.35 39.38
CA THR A 26 -0.83 -9.46 38.83
C THR A 26 -2.18 -10.14 38.87
N PRO A 27 -3.24 -9.52 39.40
CA PRO A 27 -4.57 -10.11 39.39
C PRO A 27 -5.11 -10.15 37.96
N PHE A 28 -5.60 -11.33 37.59
CA PHE A 28 -6.41 -11.50 36.39
C PHE A 28 -7.66 -10.64 36.53
N TYR A 29 -7.82 -9.65 35.64
CA TYR A 29 -9.11 -9.01 35.45
C TYR A 29 -10.06 -9.98 34.78
N THR A 30 -10.86 -10.66 35.59
CA THR A 30 -12.04 -11.37 35.12
C THR A 30 -13.06 -10.30 34.72
N VAL A 31 -13.26 -10.11 33.44
CA VAL A 31 -14.33 -9.24 32.94
C VAL A 31 -15.64 -9.93 33.23
N GLU A 32 -16.39 -9.42 34.20
CA GLU A 32 -17.78 -9.81 34.41
C GLU A 32 -18.64 -9.36 33.23
N ILE A 33 -18.74 -10.21 32.20
CA ILE A 33 -19.72 -10.07 31.14
C ILE A 33 -20.87 -11.01 31.48
N THR A 34 -21.79 -10.65 32.37
CA THR A 34 -22.90 -11.59 32.61
C THR A 34 -24.17 -11.03 33.18
N GLN A 35 -24.53 -9.82 33.17
CA GLN A 35 -25.88 -9.47 33.63
C GLN A 35 -26.75 -8.63 32.71
N HIS A 36 -26.20 -7.99 31.67
CA HIS A 36 -27.04 -7.19 30.79
C HIS A 36 -27.56 -7.91 29.54
N ALA A 37 -26.93 -8.98 29.12
CA ALA A 37 -27.40 -9.78 27.96
C ALA A 37 -28.64 -10.63 28.25
N LEU A 38 -28.81 -11.05 29.51
CA LEU A 38 -29.95 -11.89 29.91
C LEU A 38 -31.25 -11.09 30.11
N LYS A 39 -31.20 -9.80 30.35
CA LYS A 39 -32.40 -8.95 30.49
C LYS A 39 -33.12 -8.71 29.17
N GLY A 40 -32.39 -8.65 28.06
CA GLY A 40 -32.98 -8.46 26.72
C GLY A 40 -33.77 -9.69 26.22
N GLN A 41 -33.31 -10.89 26.56
CA GLN A 41 -34.00 -12.13 26.16
C GLN A 41 -35.27 -12.38 26.98
N LYS A 42 -35.32 -11.96 28.25
CA LYS A 42 -36.49 -12.12 29.08
C LYS A 42 -37.67 -11.21 28.69
N LEU A 43 -37.37 -10.03 28.11
CA LEU A 43 -38.41 -9.10 27.60
C LEU A 43 -39.06 -9.59 26.32
N LEU A 44 -38.33 -10.34 25.47
CA LEU A 44 -38.91 -10.96 24.26
C LEU A 44 -39.78 -12.16 24.55
N ALA A 45 -39.54 -12.90 25.64
CA ALA A 45 -40.32 -14.06 26.02
C ALA A 45 -41.64 -13.69 26.72
N GLN A 46 -41.73 -12.52 27.35
CA GLN A 46 -42.95 -12.08 28.01
C GLN A 46 -43.97 -11.39 27.07
N GLY A 47 -43.53 -10.95 25.89
CA GLY A 47 -44.41 -10.30 24.91
C GLY A 47 -45.39 -11.25 24.21
N ASN A 48 -45.15 -12.56 24.24
CA ASN A 48 -45.98 -13.55 23.55
C ASN A 48 -47.00 -14.24 24.46
N ALA A 49 -47.06 -13.95 25.77
CA ALA A 49 -47.93 -14.64 26.72
C ALA A 49 -49.22 -13.89 27.09
N LEU A 50 -49.38 -12.67 26.63
CA LEU A 50 -50.62 -11.89 26.86
C LEU A 50 -51.32 -11.74 25.50
N GLY A 51 -52.32 -12.59 25.26
CA GLY A 51 -53.18 -12.52 24.08
C GLY A 51 -53.92 -11.18 24.01
N ILE A 52 -53.35 -10.22 23.37
CA ILE A 52 -54.03 -9.00 22.93
C ILE A 52 -54.20 -9.16 21.42
N ASN A 53 -55.39 -9.62 21.04
CA ASN A 53 -55.84 -9.56 19.65
C ASN A 53 -56.04 -8.11 19.27
N ASP A 54 -55.62 -7.78 18.03
CA ASP A 54 -55.81 -6.52 17.34
C ASP A 54 -55.00 -5.29 17.75
N ILE A 55 -53.69 -5.39 17.67
CA ILE A 55 -52.89 -4.26 17.24
C ILE A 55 -52.07 -4.73 16.03
N GLN A 56 -52.41 -4.21 14.85
CA GLN A 56 -51.61 -4.37 13.64
C GLN A 56 -50.27 -3.68 13.87
N LEU A 57 -49.34 -4.40 14.48
CA LEU A 57 -47.93 -3.95 14.56
C LEU A 57 -47.34 -4.07 13.16
N THR A 58 -47.40 -2.98 12.40
CA THR A 58 -46.52 -2.84 11.24
C THR A 58 -45.10 -3.12 11.74
N PRO A 59 -44.36 -4.05 11.10
CA PRO A 59 -42.98 -4.29 11.48
C PRO A 59 -42.23 -2.98 11.26
N CYS A 60 -41.88 -2.31 12.36
CA CYS A 60 -40.87 -1.26 12.29
C CYS A 60 -39.68 -1.88 11.62
N LYS A 61 -39.37 -1.47 10.38
CA LYS A 61 -38.08 -1.76 9.75
C LYS A 61 -37.02 -1.13 10.66
N GLY A 62 -36.61 -1.88 11.67
CA GLY A 62 -35.49 -1.54 12.50
C GLY A 62 -34.31 -1.32 11.55
N LYS A 63 -33.86 -0.09 11.43
CA LYS A 63 -32.58 0.17 10.80
C LYS A 63 -31.58 -0.63 11.60
N SER A 64 -31.19 -1.80 11.10
CA SER A 64 -30.07 -2.55 11.63
C SER A 64 -28.89 -1.61 11.53
N PHE A 65 -28.54 -0.98 12.64
CA PHE A 65 -27.25 -0.36 12.79
C PHE A 65 -26.23 -1.49 12.73
N LYS A 66 -25.79 -1.77 11.49
CA LYS A 66 -24.65 -2.63 11.26
C LYS A 66 -23.47 -1.88 11.87
N ILE A 67 -23.17 -2.21 13.16
CA ILE A 67 -21.91 -1.76 13.77
C ILE A 67 -20.85 -2.49 12.96
N MET A 68 -20.40 -1.81 11.90
CA MET A 68 -19.28 -2.31 11.11
C MET A 68 -18.05 -2.11 11.96
N ALA A 69 -17.44 -3.22 12.37
CA ALA A 69 -16.13 -3.16 13.03
C ALA A 69 -15.18 -2.35 12.14
N GLN A 70 -14.56 -1.33 12.72
CA GLN A 70 -13.61 -0.49 11.99
C GLN A 70 -12.31 -1.27 11.81
N SER A 71 -11.95 -1.57 10.55
CA SER A 71 -10.65 -2.15 10.23
C SER A 71 -9.63 -1.01 10.08
N LEU A 72 -8.60 -1.03 10.91
CA LEU A 72 -7.52 -0.04 10.90
C LEU A 72 -6.26 -0.68 10.34
N SER A 73 -5.77 -0.15 9.22
CA SER A 73 -4.53 -0.59 8.60
C SER A 73 -3.80 0.59 7.96
N LYS A 74 -2.47 0.57 8.01
CA LYS A 74 -1.62 1.57 7.36
C LYS A 74 -0.36 0.88 6.85
N ILE A 75 -0.38 0.50 5.58
CA ILE A 75 0.68 -0.28 4.93
C ILE A 75 1.26 0.60 3.81
N TYR A 76 2.49 1.04 3.98
CA TYR A 76 3.21 1.81 2.97
C TYR A 76 3.85 0.87 1.98
N ILE A 77 3.63 1.15 0.69
CA ILE A 77 4.22 0.42 -0.42
C ILE A 77 5.07 1.38 -1.25
N HIS A 78 6.32 0.99 -1.49
CA HIS A 78 7.19 1.56 -2.49
C HIS A 78 7.19 0.64 -3.71
N LEU A 79 6.53 1.06 -4.77
CA LEU A 79 6.37 0.34 -6.03
C LEU A 79 7.35 0.89 -7.06
N ILE A 80 8.03 0.00 -7.80
CA ILE A 80 8.97 0.35 -8.85
C ILE A 80 8.64 -0.50 -10.09
N PHE A 81 8.57 0.13 -11.25
CA PHE A 81 8.42 -0.55 -12.54
C PHE A 81 9.01 0.30 -13.66
N HIS A 82 9.39 -0.35 -14.74
CA HIS A 82 10.11 0.29 -15.85
C HIS A 82 9.45 0.00 -17.21
N ILE A 83 9.85 0.73 -18.23
CA ILE A 83 9.42 0.52 -19.61
C ILE A 83 10.11 -0.72 -20.20
N LYS A 84 9.55 -1.27 -21.29
CA LYS A 84 10.24 -2.25 -22.11
C LYS A 84 11.49 -1.66 -22.79
N SER A 85 12.48 -2.49 -23.06
CA SER A 85 13.71 -2.08 -23.75
C SER A 85 13.43 -1.49 -25.14
N THR A 86 12.38 -1.99 -25.80
CA THR A 86 11.91 -1.53 -27.13
C THR A 86 10.99 -0.31 -27.08
N SER A 87 10.60 0.13 -25.88
CA SER A 87 9.70 1.27 -25.69
C SER A 87 10.44 2.61 -25.84
N PRO A 88 9.82 3.64 -26.42
CA PRO A 88 10.36 4.99 -26.34
C PRO A 88 10.43 5.44 -24.89
N LYS A 89 11.53 6.13 -24.50
CA LYS A 89 11.64 6.74 -23.17
C LYS A 89 10.63 7.87 -23.02
N ILE A 90 10.17 8.07 -21.80
CA ILE A 90 9.27 9.18 -21.47
C ILE A 90 10.07 10.47 -21.52
N ARG A 91 9.60 11.45 -22.30
CA ARG A 91 10.26 12.75 -22.41
C ARG A 91 10.17 13.51 -21.08
N GLU A 92 11.21 14.24 -20.75
CA GLU A 92 11.29 14.98 -19.48
C GLU A 92 10.09 15.93 -19.28
N ASN A 93 9.64 16.60 -20.33
CA ASN A 93 8.48 17.50 -20.28
C ASN A 93 7.15 16.79 -20.01
N ASP A 94 7.09 15.48 -20.23
CA ASP A 94 5.87 14.68 -20.07
C ASP A 94 5.84 13.95 -18.72
N LEU A 95 7.00 13.79 -18.06
CA LEU A 95 7.13 13.07 -16.78
C LEU A 95 6.16 13.59 -15.72
N GLY A 96 6.11 14.89 -15.51
CA GLY A 96 5.25 15.48 -14.48
C GLY A 96 3.77 15.16 -14.68
N ARG A 97 3.32 15.18 -15.96
CA ARG A 97 1.92 14.83 -16.31
C ARG A 97 1.64 13.35 -16.09
N LEU A 98 2.59 12.49 -16.47
CA LEU A 98 2.46 11.04 -16.27
C LEU A 98 2.43 10.70 -14.78
N HIS A 99 3.30 11.28 -13.96
CA HIS A 99 3.33 11.07 -12.52
C HIS A 99 2.02 11.52 -11.85
N GLN A 100 1.49 12.68 -12.24
CA GLN A 100 0.16 13.15 -11.76
C GLN A 100 -0.96 12.18 -12.15
N TYR A 101 -0.93 11.66 -13.38
CA TYR A 101 -1.94 10.70 -13.84
C TYR A 101 -1.84 9.37 -13.07
N ILE A 102 -0.62 8.85 -12.84
CA ILE A 102 -0.40 7.67 -12.01
C ILE A 102 -0.92 7.90 -10.59
N GLY A 103 -0.63 9.03 -9.99
CA GLY A 103 -1.16 9.38 -8.66
C GLY A 103 -2.69 9.42 -8.61
N LYS A 104 -3.34 9.91 -9.68
CA LYS A 104 -4.80 9.85 -9.81
C LYS A 104 -5.31 8.40 -9.87
N LEU A 105 -4.64 7.52 -10.62
CA LEU A 105 -5.01 6.10 -10.70
C LEU A 105 -4.90 5.40 -9.34
N VAL A 106 -3.85 5.68 -8.57
CA VAL A 106 -3.70 5.18 -7.19
C VAL A 106 -4.90 5.60 -6.33
N LYS A 107 -5.32 6.86 -6.40
CA LYS A 107 -6.47 7.38 -5.64
C LYS A 107 -7.78 6.74 -6.08
N THR A 108 -7.99 6.58 -7.38
CA THR A 108 -9.23 5.96 -7.90
C THR A 108 -9.33 4.47 -7.56
N SER A 109 -8.20 3.80 -7.31
CA SER A 109 -8.15 2.41 -6.79
C SER A 109 -8.41 2.32 -5.28
N GLY A 110 -8.79 3.41 -4.62
CA GLY A 110 -9.07 3.44 -3.17
C GLY A 110 -7.83 3.49 -2.29
N CYS A 111 -6.64 3.62 -2.86
CA CYS A 111 -5.39 3.82 -2.13
C CYS A 111 -5.11 5.30 -1.88
N THR A 112 -4.19 5.59 -0.96
CA THR A 112 -3.73 6.97 -0.72
C THR A 112 -2.36 7.17 -1.35
N GLU A 113 -2.31 7.94 -2.44
CA GLU A 113 -1.03 8.34 -3.03
C GLU A 113 -0.29 9.28 -2.10
N ILE A 114 1.03 9.06 -1.98
CA ILE A 114 1.96 9.95 -1.28
C ILE A 114 2.85 10.64 -2.31
N LYS A 115 3.45 9.88 -3.23
CA LYS A 115 4.35 10.41 -4.26
C LYS A 115 4.42 9.48 -5.47
N ALA A 116 4.43 10.05 -6.67
CA ALA A 116 4.90 9.40 -7.88
C ALA A 116 6.05 10.22 -8.47
N GLY A 117 7.11 9.57 -8.91
CA GLY A 117 8.30 10.19 -9.47
C GLY A 117 9.13 9.19 -10.26
N GLY A 118 10.28 9.61 -10.77
CA GLY A 118 11.17 8.78 -11.57
C GLY A 118 11.73 9.54 -12.76
N ILE A 119 12.33 8.82 -13.69
CA ILE A 119 12.91 9.38 -14.92
C ILE A 119 12.31 8.73 -16.18
N GLY A 120 12.90 8.94 -17.33
CA GLY A 120 12.34 8.55 -18.62
C GLY A 120 12.14 7.05 -18.85
N ASP A 121 12.72 6.17 -18.07
CA ASP A 121 12.66 4.72 -18.26
C ASP A 121 12.01 3.96 -17.10
N HIS A 122 11.82 4.56 -15.93
CA HIS A 122 11.15 3.90 -14.79
C HIS A 122 10.42 4.89 -13.90
N VAL A 123 9.54 4.35 -13.05
CA VAL A 123 8.70 5.11 -12.13
C VAL A 123 8.74 4.48 -10.75
N HIS A 124 8.83 5.33 -9.73
CA HIS A 124 8.63 5.01 -8.32
C HIS A 124 7.29 5.56 -7.88
N VAL A 125 6.51 4.75 -7.17
CA VAL A 125 5.23 5.18 -6.59
C VAL A 125 5.19 4.82 -5.12
N LEU A 126 5.07 5.81 -4.26
CA LEU A 126 4.88 5.63 -2.83
C LEU A 126 3.43 5.88 -2.48
N PHE A 127 2.78 4.91 -1.85
CA PHE A 127 1.37 5.00 -1.49
C PHE A 127 1.04 4.16 -0.24
N ILE A 128 -0.12 4.44 0.36
CA ILE A 128 -0.71 3.60 1.42
C ILE A 128 -1.70 2.66 0.76
N LEU A 129 -1.48 1.36 0.94
CA LEU A 129 -2.31 0.30 0.37
C LEU A 129 -3.68 0.28 1.06
N SER A 130 -4.75 0.26 0.27
CA SER A 130 -6.10 0.01 0.75
C SER A 130 -6.27 -1.44 1.19
N LYS A 131 -7.10 -1.67 2.21
CA LYS A 131 -7.45 -3.03 2.66
C LYS A 131 -8.27 -3.82 1.63
N ASP A 132 -8.85 -3.15 0.66
CA ASP A 132 -9.83 -3.71 -0.28
C ASP A 132 -9.23 -4.08 -1.65
N VAL A 133 -7.92 -3.81 -1.87
CA VAL A 133 -7.23 -4.09 -3.13
C VAL A 133 -5.91 -4.82 -2.91
N THR A 134 -5.52 -5.62 -3.88
CA THR A 134 -4.21 -6.27 -3.91
C THR A 134 -3.17 -5.42 -4.64
N ILE A 135 -1.88 -5.66 -4.35
CA ILE A 135 -0.77 -4.98 -5.06
C ILE A 135 -0.85 -5.27 -6.57
N SER A 136 -1.15 -6.49 -6.97
CA SER A 136 -1.25 -6.88 -8.38
C SER A 136 -2.36 -6.13 -9.11
N GLN A 137 -3.53 -5.98 -8.49
CA GLN A 137 -4.66 -5.22 -9.07
C GLN A 137 -4.31 -3.75 -9.29
N ILE A 138 -3.68 -3.11 -8.30
CA ILE A 138 -3.30 -1.70 -8.45
C ILE A 138 -2.20 -1.49 -9.48
N VAL A 139 -1.22 -2.41 -9.56
CA VAL A 139 -0.16 -2.37 -10.58
C VAL A 139 -0.74 -2.55 -11.98
N GLU A 140 -1.64 -3.51 -12.17
CA GLU A 140 -2.34 -3.71 -13.44
C GLU A 140 -3.11 -2.44 -13.86
N GLU A 141 -3.86 -1.86 -12.93
CA GLU A 141 -4.64 -0.63 -13.18
C GLU A 141 -3.73 0.54 -13.58
N ILE A 142 -2.65 0.75 -12.84
CA ILE A 142 -1.67 1.81 -13.13
C ILE A 142 -1.03 1.59 -14.51
N LYS A 143 -0.46 0.42 -14.78
CA LYS A 143 0.27 0.15 -16.01
C LYS A 143 -0.63 0.19 -17.25
N ARG A 144 -1.82 -0.43 -17.17
CA ARG A 144 -2.77 -0.48 -18.27
C ARG A 144 -3.26 0.91 -18.66
N ASN A 145 -3.70 1.70 -17.68
CA ASN A 145 -4.29 2.98 -17.98
C ASN A 145 -3.26 4.06 -18.29
N SER A 146 -2.10 4.07 -17.62
CA SER A 146 -1.04 5.01 -17.94
C SER A 146 -0.42 4.75 -19.33
N SER A 147 -0.32 3.47 -19.74
CA SER A 147 0.12 3.12 -21.08
C SER A 147 -0.84 3.58 -22.17
N ARG A 148 -2.16 3.49 -21.94
CA ARG A 148 -3.17 4.03 -22.86
C ARG A 148 -3.10 5.55 -22.91
N TRP A 149 -3.15 6.17 -21.75
CA TRP A 149 -3.14 7.62 -21.63
C TRP A 149 -1.93 8.28 -22.32
N ILE A 150 -0.72 7.76 -22.14
CA ILE A 150 0.48 8.35 -22.75
C ILE A 150 0.49 8.18 -24.29
N LYS A 151 -0.07 7.10 -24.80
CA LYS A 151 -0.26 6.90 -26.25
C LYS A 151 -1.29 7.86 -26.82
N ASP A 152 -2.38 8.10 -26.13
CA ASP A 152 -3.41 9.06 -26.53
C ASP A 152 -2.89 10.50 -26.43
N PHE A 153 -1.96 10.76 -25.49
CA PHE A 153 -1.35 12.06 -25.28
C PHE A 153 -0.43 12.49 -26.45
N ASP A 154 0.40 11.58 -26.97
CA ASP A 154 1.19 11.78 -28.19
C ASP A 154 1.24 10.47 -28.99
N PRO A 155 0.27 10.23 -29.90
CA PRO A 155 0.15 8.95 -30.61
C PRO A 155 1.29 8.68 -31.60
N VAL A 156 2.05 9.70 -32.00
CA VAL A 156 3.17 9.53 -32.92
C VAL A 156 4.40 9.05 -32.15
N TYR A 157 4.78 9.75 -31.12
CA TYR A 157 5.98 9.45 -30.35
C TYR A 157 5.81 8.20 -29.47
N TYR A 158 4.67 8.10 -28.74
CA TYR A 158 4.43 6.99 -27.81
C TYR A 158 3.69 5.81 -28.42
N ARG A 159 3.63 5.69 -29.74
CA ARG A 159 2.94 4.59 -30.45
C ARG A 159 3.29 3.21 -29.91
N PHE A 160 4.56 2.99 -29.66
CA PHE A 160 5.10 1.71 -29.20
C PHE A 160 5.43 1.69 -27.70
N PHE A 161 4.95 2.66 -26.96
CA PHE A 161 5.16 2.69 -25.52
C PHE A 161 4.55 1.48 -24.84
N ALA A 162 5.34 0.85 -23.98
CA ALA A 162 4.88 -0.28 -23.16
C ALA A 162 5.69 -0.37 -21.88
N TRP A 163 5.01 -0.66 -20.77
CA TRP A 163 5.66 -1.06 -19.55
C TRP A 163 6.16 -2.49 -19.66
N GLN A 164 7.31 -2.80 -19.06
CA GLN A 164 7.79 -4.17 -18.87
C GLN A 164 6.79 -4.96 -17.99
N GLY A 165 6.71 -6.29 -18.12
CA GLY A 165 5.69 -7.11 -17.45
C GLY A 165 5.81 -7.13 -15.93
N GLY A 166 7.05 -7.13 -15.38
CA GLY A 166 7.33 -7.20 -13.95
C GLY A 166 7.19 -5.88 -13.19
N TYR A 167 7.32 -5.95 -11.88
CA TYR A 167 7.42 -4.82 -10.97
C TYR A 167 8.11 -5.28 -9.68
N ALA A 168 8.64 -4.33 -8.91
CA ALA A 168 9.03 -4.56 -7.52
C ALA A 168 8.13 -3.77 -6.59
N ALA A 169 7.73 -4.37 -5.49
CA ALA A 169 6.92 -3.72 -4.46
C ALA A 169 7.45 -4.06 -3.08
N TYR A 170 7.83 -3.04 -2.34
CA TYR A 170 8.43 -3.17 -1.02
C TYR A 170 7.55 -2.51 0.04
N SER A 171 7.37 -3.18 1.17
CA SER A 171 6.79 -2.55 2.35
C SER A 171 7.84 -1.69 3.03
N ILE A 172 7.46 -0.48 3.43
CA ILE A 172 8.35 0.41 4.17
C ILE A 172 7.71 0.82 5.49
N SER A 173 8.54 1.08 6.50
CA SER A 173 8.07 1.58 7.79
C SER A 173 7.79 3.08 7.73
N GLN A 174 6.91 3.56 8.62
CA GLN A 174 6.62 4.99 8.77
C GLN A 174 7.89 5.84 8.94
N SER A 175 8.90 5.33 9.63
CA SER A 175 10.14 6.05 9.94
C SER A 175 11.02 6.32 8.72
N VAL A 176 10.82 5.62 7.60
CA VAL A 176 11.60 5.82 6.37
C VAL A 176 10.81 6.49 5.24
N VAL A 177 9.54 6.84 5.47
CA VAL A 177 8.69 7.51 4.48
C VAL A 177 9.35 8.79 3.95
N ASP A 178 9.82 9.68 4.83
CA ASP A 178 10.43 10.95 4.42
C ASP A 178 11.71 10.76 3.61
N LYS A 179 12.52 9.76 3.97
CA LYS A 179 13.72 9.39 3.21
C LYS A 179 13.37 8.84 1.84
N THR A 180 12.30 8.04 1.75
CA THR A 180 11.81 7.52 0.47
C THR A 180 11.27 8.64 -0.41
N LEU A 181 10.58 9.63 0.17
CA LEU A 181 10.14 10.82 -0.57
C LEU A 181 11.31 11.58 -1.17
N GLN A 182 12.33 11.89 -0.36
CA GLN A 182 13.54 12.58 -0.83
C GLN A 182 14.26 11.78 -1.92
N TYR A 183 14.29 10.46 -1.79
CA TYR A 183 14.88 9.58 -2.78
C TYR A 183 14.13 9.64 -4.12
N ILE A 184 12.79 9.62 -4.10
CA ILE A 184 11.96 9.74 -5.30
C ILE A 184 12.11 11.14 -5.94
N ASP A 185 12.24 12.18 -5.14
CA ASP A 185 12.45 13.54 -5.66
C ASP A 185 13.82 13.71 -6.32
N ASN A 186 14.85 13.03 -5.80
CA ASN A 186 16.23 13.16 -6.29
C ASN A 186 16.61 12.13 -7.37
N GLN A 187 15.64 11.47 -7.99
CA GLN A 187 15.88 10.44 -9.00
C GLN A 187 16.75 10.91 -10.17
N LYS A 188 16.56 12.13 -10.63
CA LYS A 188 17.36 12.70 -11.71
C LYS A 188 18.85 12.82 -11.36
N GLU A 189 19.16 13.26 -10.15
CA GLU A 189 20.56 13.37 -9.66
C GLU A 189 21.16 11.98 -9.39
N HIS A 190 20.34 11.06 -8.87
CA HIS A 190 20.76 9.69 -8.63
C HIS A 190 21.19 9.01 -9.93
N HIS A 191 20.39 9.13 -10.99
CA HIS A 191 20.64 8.50 -12.28
C HIS A 191 21.68 9.23 -13.15
N ALA A 192 22.17 10.38 -12.74
CA ALA A 192 23.37 10.96 -13.33
C ALA A 192 24.63 10.10 -13.06
N ARG A 193 24.59 9.21 -12.04
CA ARG A 193 25.72 8.41 -11.58
C ARG A 193 25.46 6.89 -11.59
N HIS A 194 24.23 6.47 -11.59
CA HIS A 194 23.81 5.06 -11.47
C HIS A 194 22.79 4.71 -12.54
N SER A 195 22.93 3.53 -13.13
CA SER A 195 21.93 3.00 -14.06
C SER A 195 20.70 2.46 -13.29
N PHE A 196 19.54 2.38 -13.97
CA PHE A 196 18.36 1.73 -13.42
C PHE A 196 18.62 0.27 -13.00
N ALA A 197 19.40 -0.47 -13.80
CA ALA A 197 19.71 -1.88 -13.49
C ALA A 197 20.49 -2.02 -12.18
N GLU A 198 21.46 -1.14 -11.91
CA GLU A 198 22.21 -1.12 -10.65
C GLU A 198 21.31 -0.76 -9.48
N GLU A 199 20.46 0.24 -9.64
CA GLU A 199 19.48 0.64 -8.64
C GLU A 199 18.51 -0.50 -8.31
N TYR A 200 17.93 -1.12 -9.34
CA TYR A 200 16.94 -2.18 -9.16
C TYR A 200 17.53 -3.42 -8.48
N LYS A 201 18.75 -3.84 -8.89
CA LYS A 201 19.50 -4.91 -8.20
C LYS A 201 19.77 -4.57 -6.74
N ALA A 202 20.20 -3.34 -6.47
CA ALA A 202 20.45 -2.88 -5.12
C ALA A 202 19.21 -2.93 -4.23
N PHE A 203 18.01 -2.67 -4.75
CA PHE A 203 16.76 -2.87 -4.01
C PHE A 203 16.47 -4.36 -3.77
N LEU A 204 16.61 -5.21 -4.79
CA LEU A 204 16.39 -6.65 -4.65
C LEU A 204 17.30 -7.24 -3.56
N ASP A 205 18.58 -6.88 -3.57
CA ASP A 205 19.57 -7.32 -2.58
C ASP A 205 19.24 -6.79 -1.17
N LEU A 206 18.88 -5.51 -1.06
CA LEU A 206 18.52 -4.87 0.21
C LEU A 206 17.34 -5.57 0.89
N TYR A 207 16.32 -5.91 0.10
CA TYR A 207 15.11 -6.57 0.58
C TYR A 207 15.22 -8.10 0.56
N LYS A 208 16.40 -8.65 0.18
CA LYS A 208 16.68 -10.09 0.10
C LYS A 208 15.63 -10.84 -0.74
N VAL A 209 15.23 -10.24 -1.85
CA VAL A 209 14.32 -10.86 -2.80
C VAL A 209 15.13 -11.75 -3.73
N GLU A 210 14.80 -13.04 -3.79
CA GLU A 210 15.39 -13.96 -4.76
C GLU A 210 14.88 -13.60 -6.17
N TYR A 211 15.80 -13.51 -7.13
CA TYR A 211 15.47 -13.21 -8.52
C TYR A 211 16.38 -13.93 -9.50
N ASP A 212 15.87 -14.19 -10.69
CA ASP A 212 16.67 -14.67 -11.82
C ASP A 212 16.97 -13.47 -12.74
N GLU A 213 18.24 -13.15 -12.90
CA GLU A 213 18.71 -12.04 -13.76
C GLU A 213 18.18 -12.14 -15.21
N LYS A 214 17.93 -13.35 -15.68
CA LYS A 214 17.39 -13.58 -17.03
C LYS A 214 15.98 -13.05 -17.21
N PHE A 215 15.19 -12.96 -16.13
CA PHE A 215 13.78 -12.55 -16.19
C PHE A 215 13.53 -11.13 -15.67
N VAL A 216 14.40 -10.63 -14.80
CA VAL A 216 14.21 -9.31 -14.17
C VAL A 216 14.32 -8.17 -15.19
N PHE A 217 15.19 -8.28 -16.20
CA PHE A 217 15.46 -7.26 -17.20
C PHE A 217 15.05 -7.65 -18.63
N ARG A 218 14.45 -8.82 -18.82
CA ARG A 218 13.93 -9.24 -20.14
C ARG A 218 12.50 -8.76 -20.34
N ASP A 219 12.23 -8.37 -21.59
CA ASP A 219 10.89 -8.02 -22.09
C ASP A 219 10.01 -9.24 -22.35
#